data_f4caf89eebaaea85c18b2cbd0d9cafa6
#
_entry.id   f4caf89eebaaea85c18b2cbd0d9cafa6
#
_cell.length_a   1.000
_cell.length_b   1.000
_cell.length_c   1.000
_cell.angle_alpha   90.00
_cell.angle_beta   90.00
_cell.angle_gamma   90.00
#
_symmetry.space_group_name_H-M   'P 1'
#
loop_
_entity.id
_entity.type
_entity.pdbx_description
1 polymer ?
#
loop_
_entity_poly.entity_id
_entity_poly.type
_entity_poly.pdbx_seq_one_letter_code
_entity_poly.pdbx_strand_id
1 'polypeptide(L)'
;MASHEEIKELVRKALVEILIEDPNILLEALLKVAPWTSVLSAIEDIKKSMATKNDLEDLERKIQVRLDALGARWGLVNEETLREGIRSLLKETGYIVERWIWDDKEGSVYGHPSIVDLDVVVKDKTLIVIDITSSVRRGDHIFLKKKAELFERVTGRKPSKIIIITPFIADRNPDEVILRAKEAESI
;
A
#
# COMPACT_ATOMS: atom_id res chain seq x y z
N MET A 1 78.63 -18.47 -6.13
CA MET A 1 77.24 -19.00 -6.14
C MET A 1 76.34 -17.98 -5.56
N ALA A 2 75.35 -17.55 -6.29
CA ALA A 2 74.36 -16.60 -5.78
C ALA A 2 73.61 -17.22 -4.58
N SER A 3 73.35 -16.47 -3.55
CA SER A 3 72.57 -16.94 -2.41
C SER A 3 71.11 -17.23 -2.79
N HIS A 4 70.43 -18.07 -2.03
CA HIS A 4 69.03 -18.41 -2.28
C HIS A 4 68.12 -17.15 -2.29
N GLU A 5 68.41 -16.14 -1.52
CA GLU A 5 67.70 -14.86 -1.46
C GLU A 5 67.98 -14.02 -2.71
N GLU A 6 69.21 -14.00 -3.22
CA GLU A 6 69.56 -13.30 -4.48
C GLU A 6 68.84 -13.92 -5.68
N ILE A 7 68.68 -15.23 -5.71
CA ILE A 7 67.95 -15.95 -6.76
C ILE A 7 66.43 -15.61 -6.68
N LYS A 8 65.85 -15.60 -5.49
CA LYS A 8 64.42 -15.20 -5.32
C LYS A 8 64.16 -13.79 -5.78
N GLU A 9 65.06 -12.85 -5.45
CA GLU A 9 64.89 -11.46 -5.85
C GLU A 9 65.01 -11.29 -7.37
N LEU A 10 65.91 -11.99 -8.02
CA LEU A 10 66.03 -12.04 -9.46
C LEU A 10 64.80 -12.62 -10.13
N VAL A 11 64.25 -13.72 -9.61
CA VAL A 11 63.02 -14.33 -10.14
C VAL A 11 61.81 -13.40 -9.96
N ARG A 12 61.72 -12.70 -8.82
CA ARG A 12 60.65 -11.71 -8.60
C ARG A 12 60.72 -10.59 -9.65
N LYS A 13 61.88 -10.00 -9.89
CA LYS A 13 62.05 -8.94 -10.87
C LYS A 13 61.70 -9.41 -12.28
N ALA A 14 62.22 -10.57 -12.69
CA ALA A 14 61.92 -11.14 -14.00
C ALA A 14 60.45 -11.47 -14.17
N LEU A 15 59.76 -11.99 -13.13
CA LEU A 15 58.33 -12.21 -13.14
C LEU A 15 57.50 -10.92 -13.36
N VAL A 16 57.88 -9.83 -12.67
CA VAL A 16 57.22 -8.54 -12.80
C VAL A 16 57.41 -7.97 -14.21
N GLU A 17 58.63 -8.06 -14.76
CA GLU A 17 58.89 -7.61 -16.14
C GLU A 17 58.07 -8.41 -17.17
N ILE A 18 58.04 -9.74 -17.08
CA ILE A 18 57.25 -10.61 -17.97
C ILE A 18 55.76 -10.29 -17.87
N LEU A 19 55.23 -10.05 -16.65
CA LEU A 19 53.82 -9.73 -16.46
C LEU A 19 53.42 -8.33 -16.97
N ILE A 20 54.38 -7.40 -17.02
CA ILE A 20 54.17 -6.05 -17.60
C ILE A 20 54.21 -6.14 -19.12
N GLU A 21 55.13 -6.93 -19.68
CA GLU A 21 55.28 -7.11 -21.13
C GLU A 21 54.12 -7.88 -21.78
N ASP A 22 53.62 -8.92 -21.10
CA ASP A 22 52.44 -9.69 -21.53
C ASP A 22 51.52 -10.04 -20.37
N PRO A 23 50.50 -9.18 -20.09
CA PRO A 23 49.50 -9.41 -19.03
C PRO A 23 48.71 -10.74 -19.19
N ASN A 24 48.67 -11.31 -20.40
CA ASN A 24 47.91 -12.54 -20.66
C ASN A 24 48.60 -13.75 -20.00
N ILE A 25 49.93 -13.72 -19.77
CA ILE A 25 50.62 -14.77 -19.05
C ILE A 25 50.06 -14.93 -17.61
N LEU A 26 49.72 -13.85 -16.95
CA LEU A 26 49.08 -13.91 -15.63
C LEU A 26 47.68 -14.55 -15.71
N LEU A 27 46.92 -14.18 -16.70
CA LEU A 27 45.58 -14.72 -16.93
C LEU A 27 45.65 -16.24 -17.23
N GLU A 28 46.56 -16.66 -18.10
CA GLU A 28 46.78 -18.07 -18.38
C GLU A 28 47.25 -18.87 -17.20
N ALA A 29 48.16 -18.32 -16.41
CA ALA A 29 48.63 -18.94 -15.16
C ALA A 29 47.52 -19.09 -14.13
N LEU A 30 46.69 -18.04 -13.95
CA LEU A 30 45.52 -18.06 -13.06
C LEU A 30 44.49 -19.10 -13.53
N LEU A 31 44.22 -19.19 -14.82
CA LEU A 31 43.28 -20.18 -15.40
C LEU A 31 43.78 -21.63 -15.22
N LYS A 32 45.08 -21.85 -15.22
CA LYS A 32 45.69 -23.19 -15.04
C LYS A 32 45.82 -23.62 -13.56
N VAL A 33 46.02 -22.70 -12.64
CA VAL A 33 46.31 -22.98 -11.24
C VAL A 33 45.10 -22.93 -10.34
N ALA A 34 44.15 -22.10 -10.65
CA ALA A 34 42.96 -21.93 -9.81
C ALA A 34 41.82 -22.91 -10.22
N PRO A 35 41.05 -23.43 -9.26
CA PRO A 35 39.91 -24.32 -9.53
C PRO A 35 38.71 -23.51 -10.03
N TRP A 36 38.91 -22.79 -11.14
CA TRP A 36 37.87 -21.90 -11.71
C TRP A 36 36.59 -22.64 -12.07
N THR A 37 36.71 -23.92 -12.45
CA THR A 37 35.52 -24.74 -12.73
C THR A 37 34.66 -24.91 -11.49
N SER A 38 35.21 -25.09 -10.31
CA SER A 38 34.47 -25.19 -9.07
C SER A 38 33.92 -23.84 -8.62
N VAL A 39 34.64 -22.73 -8.85
CA VAL A 39 34.15 -21.37 -8.57
C VAL A 39 32.99 -20.99 -9.49
N LEU A 40 33.12 -21.27 -10.79
CA LEU A 40 32.03 -21.02 -11.75
C LEU A 40 30.79 -21.86 -11.45
N SER A 41 30.98 -23.15 -11.09
CA SER A 41 29.86 -23.99 -10.64
C SER A 41 29.18 -23.44 -9.39
N ALA A 42 29.95 -23.01 -8.39
CA ALA A 42 29.40 -22.41 -7.19
C ALA A 42 28.64 -21.09 -7.49
N ILE A 43 29.11 -20.26 -8.41
CA ILE A 43 28.41 -19.05 -8.87
C ILE A 43 27.11 -19.40 -9.56
N GLU A 44 27.10 -20.43 -10.42
CA GLU A 44 25.86 -20.88 -11.07
C GLU A 44 24.85 -21.44 -10.07
N ASP A 45 25.29 -22.19 -9.09
CA ASP A 45 24.42 -22.73 -8.04
C ASP A 45 23.84 -21.61 -7.17
N ILE A 46 24.64 -20.60 -6.84
CA ILE A 46 24.17 -19.38 -6.18
C ILE A 46 23.12 -18.68 -7.04
N LYS A 47 23.38 -18.44 -8.31
CA LYS A 47 22.43 -17.80 -9.22
C LYS A 47 21.11 -18.57 -9.34
N LYS A 48 21.12 -19.90 -9.31
CA LYS A 48 19.93 -20.75 -9.36
C LYS A 48 19.12 -20.71 -8.06
N SER A 49 19.80 -20.54 -6.92
CA SER A 49 19.18 -20.58 -5.59
C SER A 49 18.80 -19.19 -5.05
N MET A 50 19.40 -18.12 -5.57
CA MET A 50 19.09 -16.76 -5.15
C MET A 50 17.80 -16.27 -5.77
N ALA A 51 16.92 -15.69 -4.93
CA ALA A 51 15.82 -14.89 -5.42
C ALA A 51 16.37 -13.62 -6.09
N THR A 52 15.89 -13.32 -7.29
CA THR A 52 16.22 -12.08 -7.98
C THR A 52 15.39 -10.92 -7.43
N LYS A 53 15.79 -9.69 -7.74
CA LYS A 53 14.99 -8.51 -7.40
C LYS A 53 13.56 -8.61 -7.97
N ASN A 54 13.43 -9.12 -9.19
CA ASN A 54 12.13 -9.32 -9.83
C ASN A 54 11.27 -10.35 -9.10
N ASP A 55 11.87 -11.43 -8.57
CA ASP A 55 11.13 -12.42 -7.78
C ASP A 55 10.58 -11.81 -6.48
N LEU A 56 11.34 -10.91 -5.85
CA LEU A 56 10.90 -10.19 -4.65
C LEU A 56 9.78 -9.20 -4.98
N GLU A 57 9.88 -8.44 -6.05
CA GLU A 57 8.83 -7.52 -6.53
C GLU A 57 7.55 -8.28 -6.89
N ASP A 58 7.66 -9.43 -7.54
CA ASP A 58 6.54 -10.31 -7.86
C ASP A 58 5.89 -10.91 -6.60
N LEU A 59 6.69 -11.28 -5.62
CA LEU A 59 6.20 -11.76 -4.33
C LEU A 59 5.44 -10.65 -3.58
N GLU A 60 6.01 -9.46 -3.51
CA GLU A 60 5.39 -8.29 -2.88
C GLU A 60 4.03 -8.00 -3.54
N ARG A 61 3.98 -7.96 -4.87
CA ARG A 61 2.73 -7.75 -5.60
C ARG A 61 1.68 -8.83 -5.31
N LYS A 62 2.10 -10.12 -5.28
CA LYS A 62 1.18 -11.24 -4.95
C LYS A 62 0.66 -11.16 -3.52
N ILE A 63 1.52 -10.75 -2.57
CA ILE A 63 1.11 -10.54 -1.17
C ILE A 63 0.12 -9.37 -1.09
N GLN A 64 0.39 -8.25 -1.76
CA GLN A 64 -0.48 -7.08 -1.76
C GLN A 64 -1.87 -7.43 -2.30
N VAL A 65 -1.96 -8.11 -3.45
CA VAL A 65 -3.24 -8.54 -4.04
C VAL A 65 -4.01 -9.46 -3.09
N ARG A 66 -3.33 -10.37 -2.37
CA ARG A 66 -3.98 -11.26 -1.40
C ARG A 66 -4.46 -10.51 -0.15
N LEU A 67 -3.67 -9.55 0.34
CA LEU A 67 -4.06 -8.68 1.45
C LEU A 67 -5.25 -7.79 1.08
N ASP A 68 -5.26 -7.24 -0.13
CA ASP A 68 -6.38 -6.42 -0.63
C ASP A 68 -7.66 -7.27 -0.76
N ALA A 69 -7.55 -8.50 -1.27
CA ALA A 69 -8.68 -9.44 -1.37
C ALA A 69 -9.20 -9.88 0.02
N LEU A 70 -8.31 -10.11 0.97
CA LEU A 70 -8.65 -10.39 2.37
C LEU A 70 -9.29 -9.15 3.03
N GLY A 71 -8.68 -7.97 2.87
CA GLY A 71 -9.19 -6.71 3.38
C GLY A 71 -10.59 -6.39 2.86
N ALA A 72 -10.84 -6.62 1.57
CA ALA A 72 -12.17 -6.45 0.98
C ALA A 72 -13.21 -7.42 1.57
N ARG A 73 -12.84 -8.68 1.82
CA ARG A 73 -13.75 -9.68 2.44
C ARG A 73 -14.03 -9.37 3.91
N TRP A 74 -13.00 -9.04 4.67
CA TRP A 74 -13.15 -8.71 6.09
C TRP A 74 -13.82 -7.34 6.27
N GLY A 75 -13.53 -6.40 5.37
CA GLY A 75 -14.15 -5.08 5.37
C GLY A 75 -15.67 -5.15 5.20
N LEU A 76 -16.15 -5.94 4.25
CA LEU A 76 -17.60 -6.09 4.01
C LEU A 76 -18.34 -6.69 5.21
N VAL A 77 -17.79 -7.75 5.82
CA VAL A 77 -18.42 -8.40 6.99
C VAL A 77 -18.35 -7.49 8.21
N ASN A 78 -17.22 -6.84 8.45
CA ASN A 78 -17.07 -5.94 9.60
C ASN A 78 -17.85 -4.64 9.44
N GLU A 79 -17.97 -4.12 8.21
CA GLU A 79 -18.72 -2.90 7.93
C GLU A 79 -20.21 -3.05 8.23
N GLU A 80 -20.85 -4.13 7.76
CA GLU A 80 -22.26 -4.36 8.04
C GLU A 80 -22.50 -4.57 9.54
N THR A 81 -21.66 -5.35 10.22
CA THR A 81 -21.75 -5.55 11.67
C THR A 81 -21.56 -4.25 12.44
N LEU A 82 -20.59 -3.42 12.03
CA LEU A 82 -20.35 -2.09 12.60
C LEU A 82 -21.57 -1.19 12.37
N ARG A 83 -22.10 -1.19 11.16
CA ARG A 83 -23.28 -0.39 10.76
C ARG A 83 -24.50 -0.75 11.57
N GLU A 84 -24.80 -2.06 11.71
CA GLU A 84 -25.91 -2.53 12.52
C GLU A 84 -25.75 -2.20 14.00
N GLY A 85 -24.54 -2.36 14.57
CA GLY A 85 -24.26 -2.01 15.95
C GLY A 85 -24.48 -0.51 16.23
N ILE A 86 -24.00 0.36 15.33
CA ILE A 86 -24.19 1.82 15.47
C ILE A 86 -25.65 2.20 15.30
N ARG A 87 -26.37 1.61 14.34
CA ARG A 87 -27.80 1.84 14.17
C ARG A 87 -28.60 1.44 15.41
N SER A 88 -28.27 0.29 16.02
CA SER A 88 -28.92 -0.17 17.25
C SER A 88 -28.70 0.81 18.39
N LEU A 89 -27.45 1.22 18.62
CA LEU A 89 -27.09 2.20 19.64
C LEU A 89 -27.82 3.54 19.47
N LEU A 90 -27.89 4.04 18.24
CA LEU A 90 -28.59 5.29 17.93
C LEU A 90 -30.10 5.18 18.20
N LYS A 91 -30.72 4.06 17.84
CA LYS A 91 -32.15 3.78 18.10
C LYS A 91 -32.42 3.72 19.61
N GLU A 92 -31.56 3.04 20.38
CA GLU A 92 -31.71 2.96 21.84
C GLU A 92 -31.63 4.34 22.52
N THR A 93 -30.88 5.28 21.93
CA THR A 93 -30.79 6.67 22.42
C THR A 93 -31.88 7.61 21.86
N GLY A 94 -32.87 7.04 21.17
CA GLY A 94 -34.05 7.77 20.68
C GLY A 94 -33.88 8.49 19.35
N TYR A 95 -32.83 8.11 18.59
CA TYR A 95 -32.68 8.58 17.21
C TYR A 95 -33.49 7.71 16.25
N ILE A 96 -34.02 8.33 15.21
CA ILE A 96 -34.58 7.64 14.05
C ILE A 96 -33.45 7.47 13.04
N VAL A 97 -33.19 6.24 12.61
CA VAL A 97 -32.12 5.92 11.65
C VAL A 97 -32.77 5.36 10.40
N GLU A 98 -32.53 6.02 9.28
CA GLU A 98 -33.03 5.67 7.96
C GLU A 98 -31.84 5.38 7.04
N ARG A 99 -31.91 4.34 6.22
CA ARG A 99 -30.94 4.13 5.13
C ARG A 99 -31.47 4.81 3.88
N TRP A 100 -30.72 5.77 3.35
CA TRP A 100 -31.01 6.41 2.09
C TRP A 100 -30.14 5.81 0.98
N ILE A 101 -30.79 5.40 -0.10
CA ILE A 101 -30.14 4.81 -1.28
C ILE A 101 -30.62 5.56 -2.51
N TRP A 102 -29.70 5.95 -3.38
CA TRP A 102 -29.99 6.68 -4.61
C TRP A 102 -29.16 6.18 -5.78
N ASP A 103 -29.78 6.05 -6.96
CA ASP A 103 -29.12 5.75 -8.23
C ASP A 103 -28.64 7.07 -8.86
N ASP A 104 -27.37 7.41 -8.64
CA ASP A 104 -26.71 8.63 -9.18
C ASP A 104 -26.32 8.39 -10.64
N LYS A 105 -27.30 8.48 -11.54
CA LYS A 105 -27.10 8.30 -12.99
C LYS A 105 -26.17 9.33 -13.61
N GLU A 106 -26.08 10.51 -13.01
CA GLU A 106 -25.25 11.61 -13.49
C GLU A 106 -23.78 11.46 -13.04
N GLY A 107 -23.50 10.60 -12.07
CA GLY A 107 -22.16 10.42 -11.51
C GLY A 107 -21.67 11.61 -10.71
N SER A 108 -22.58 12.33 -10.06
CA SER A 108 -22.29 13.55 -9.30
C SER A 108 -21.30 13.30 -8.15
N VAL A 109 -21.36 12.11 -7.54
CA VAL A 109 -20.50 11.73 -6.40
C VAL A 109 -19.14 11.22 -6.88
N TYR A 110 -19.14 10.17 -7.70
CA TYR A 110 -17.91 9.43 -8.05
C TYR A 110 -17.37 9.75 -9.45
N GLY A 111 -18.05 10.62 -10.22
CA GLY A 111 -17.68 10.93 -11.60
C GLY A 111 -18.15 9.89 -12.63
N HIS A 112 -18.91 8.90 -12.21
CA HIS A 112 -19.55 7.89 -13.05
C HIS A 112 -20.86 7.41 -12.41
N PRO A 113 -21.85 6.92 -13.19
CA PRO A 113 -23.09 6.37 -12.65
C PRO A 113 -22.85 5.33 -11.59
N SER A 114 -23.50 5.47 -10.43
CA SER A 114 -23.29 4.57 -9.29
C SER A 114 -24.44 4.66 -8.28
N ILE A 115 -24.59 3.60 -7.49
CA ILE A 115 -25.50 3.63 -6.34
C ILE A 115 -24.80 4.33 -5.19
N VAL A 116 -25.45 5.34 -4.63
CA VAL A 116 -24.98 6.09 -3.45
C VAL A 116 -25.85 5.71 -2.27
N ASP A 117 -25.24 5.39 -1.14
CA ASP A 117 -25.94 5.11 0.12
C ASP A 117 -25.39 5.96 1.26
N LEU A 118 -26.28 6.25 2.20
CA LEU A 118 -26.01 7.01 3.42
C LEU A 118 -26.92 6.53 4.56
N ASP A 119 -26.42 6.61 5.78
CA ASP A 119 -27.26 6.54 6.97
C ASP A 119 -27.71 7.96 7.36
N VAL A 120 -29.02 8.15 7.45
CA VAL A 120 -29.64 9.41 7.83
C VAL A 120 -30.22 9.28 9.23
N VAL A 121 -29.76 10.10 10.13
CA VAL A 121 -30.14 10.07 11.53
C VAL A 121 -30.91 11.33 11.88
N VAL A 122 -32.10 11.15 12.43
CA VAL A 122 -32.96 12.26 12.82
C VAL A 122 -33.30 12.17 14.29
N LYS A 123 -33.11 13.28 14.99
CA LYS A 123 -33.62 13.44 16.36
C LYS A 123 -34.14 14.87 16.51
N ASP A 124 -35.36 15.01 16.98
CA ASP A 124 -36.09 16.26 17.07
C ASP A 124 -36.17 16.97 15.72
N LYS A 125 -35.43 18.04 15.51
CA LYS A 125 -35.33 18.74 14.22
C LYS A 125 -33.92 18.67 13.60
N THR A 126 -33.02 17.89 14.21
CA THR A 126 -31.65 17.76 13.78
C THR A 126 -31.53 16.59 12.81
N LEU A 127 -31.01 16.84 11.60
CA LEU A 127 -30.71 15.85 10.60
C LEU A 127 -29.21 15.69 10.46
N ILE A 128 -28.72 14.48 10.67
CA ILE A 128 -27.31 14.12 10.57
C ILE A 128 -27.16 13.07 9.48
N VAL A 129 -26.19 13.27 8.58
CA VAL A 129 -25.80 12.27 7.59
C VAL A 129 -24.56 11.56 8.10
N ILE A 130 -24.60 10.24 8.08
CA ILE A 130 -23.51 9.39 8.57
C ILE A 130 -23.07 8.45 7.44
N ASP A 131 -21.77 8.33 7.25
CA ASP A 131 -21.15 7.29 6.41
C ASP A 131 -20.39 6.32 7.31
N ILE A 132 -20.84 5.09 7.36
CA ILE A 132 -20.23 4.05 8.19
C ILE A 132 -19.40 3.16 7.26
N THR A 133 -18.09 3.15 7.46
CA THR A 133 -17.16 2.42 6.60
C THR A 133 -16.09 1.70 7.41
N SER A 134 -15.60 0.58 6.89
CA SER A 134 -14.55 -0.22 7.53
C SER A 134 -13.19 0.49 7.58
N SER A 135 -12.92 1.37 6.64
CA SER A 135 -11.69 2.18 6.63
C SER A 135 -11.90 3.48 5.86
N VAL A 136 -11.16 4.51 6.27
CA VAL A 136 -11.14 5.83 5.61
C VAL A 136 -9.73 6.09 5.08
N ARG A 137 -9.65 6.63 3.87
CA ARG A 137 -8.44 7.08 3.20
C ARG A 137 -8.43 8.59 3.04
N ARG A 138 -7.27 9.13 2.69
CA ARG A 138 -7.14 10.53 2.32
C ARG A 138 -8.06 10.87 1.15
N GLY A 139 -8.92 11.86 1.33
CA GLY A 139 -9.88 12.30 0.31
C GLY A 139 -11.28 11.72 0.42
N ASP A 140 -11.54 10.68 1.21
CA ASP A 140 -12.88 10.09 1.35
C ASP A 140 -13.91 11.09 1.91
N HIS A 141 -13.47 12.05 2.74
CA HIS A 141 -14.30 13.16 3.21
C HIS A 141 -14.90 14.00 2.06
N ILE A 142 -14.21 14.08 0.91
CA ILE A 142 -14.72 14.79 -0.28
C ILE A 142 -15.92 14.04 -0.86
N PHE A 143 -15.84 12.71 -0.92
CA PHE A 143 -16.96 11.90 -1.41
C PHE A 143 -18.14 11.97 -0.46
N LEU A 144 -17.92 11.96 0.85
CA LEU A 144 -19.01 12.12 1.80
C LEU A 144 -19.69 13.48 1.67
N LYS A 145 -18.94 14.55 1.48
CA LYS A 145 -19.51 15.88 1.21
C LYS A 145 -20.39 15.86 -0.04
N LYS A 146 -19.91 15.28 -1.14
CA LYS A 146 -20.69 15.12 -2.38
C LYS A 146 -21.93 14.26 -2.20
N LYS A 147 -21.86 13.18 -1.41
CA LYS A 147 -23.02 12.36 -1.05
C LYS A 147 -24.06 13.17 -0.29
N ALA A 148 -23.64 14.00 0.67
CA ALA A 148 -24.53 14.86 1.44
C ALA A 148 -25.17 15.97 0.57
N GLU A 149 -24.41 16.56 -0.35
CA GLU A 149 -24.91 17.52 -1.32
C GLU A 149 -25.95 16.89 -2.28
N LEU A 150 -25.68 15.65 -2.73
CA LEU A 150 -26.65 14.89 -3.54
C LEU A 150 -27.93 14.61 -2.75
N PHE A 151 -27.78 14.16 -1.48
CA PHE A 151 -28.92 13.93 -0.59
C PHE A 151 -29.77 15.20 -0.43
N GLU A 152 -29.17 16.36 -0.15
CA GLU A 152 -29.86 17.64 -0.02
C GLU A 152 -30.59 18.02 -1.33
N ARG A 153 -29.92 17.89 -2.47
CA ARG A 153 -30.49 18.19 -3.79
C ARG A 153 -31.71 17.32 -4.11
N VAL A 154 -31.64 16.02 -3.79
CA VAL A 154 -32.72 15.06 -4.12
C VAL A 154 -33.89 15.17 -3.15
N THR A 155 -33.61 15.33 -1.86
CA THR A 155 -34.64 15.27 -0.81
C THR A 155 -35.16 16.65 -0.37
N GLY A 156 -34.45 17.72 -0.69
CA GLY A 156 -34.70 19.07 -0.17
C GLY A 156 -34.36 19.22 1.32
N ARG A 157 -33.77 18.20 1.96
CA ARG A 157 -33.47 18.18 3.39
C ARG A 157 -31.99 18.50 3.59
N LYS A 158 -31.68 19.61 4.24
CA LYS A 158 -30.30 20.01 4.51
C LYS A 158 -29.77 19.34 5.77
N PRO A 159 -28.65 18.58 5.70
CA PRO A 159 -27.99 18.03 6.88
C PRO A 159 -27.44 19.14 7.79
N SER A 160 -27.66 19.00 9.09
CA SER A 160 -27.06 19.88 10.10
C SER A 160 -25.63 19.48 10.41
N LYS A 161 -25.29 18.21 10.17
CA LYS A 161 -23.97 17.64 10.41
C LYS A 161 -23.71 16.46 9.49
N ILE A 162 -22.43 16.28 9.15
CA ILE A 162 -21.94 15.17 8.34
C ILE A 162 -20.87 14.44 9.14
N ILE A 163 -20.98 13.11 9.31
CA ILE A 163 -20.07 12.32 10.15
C ILE A 163 -19.61 11.08 9.41
N ILE A 164 -18.31 10.79 9.49
CA ILE A 164 -17.76 9.48 9.10
C ILE A 164 -17.51 8.68 10.39
N ILE A 165 -17.97 7.43 10.40
CA ILE A 165 -17.68 6.49 11.48
C ILE A 165 -16.86 5.34 10.89
N THR A 166 -15.64 5.18 11.38
CA THR A 166 -14.71 4.15 10.93
C THR A 166 -13.84 3.65 12.07
N PRO A 167 -13.57 2.33 12.14
CA PRO A 167 -12.60 1.78 13.09
C PRO A 167 -11.15 1.98 12.64
N PHE A 168 -10.89 2.31 11.37
CA PHE A 168 -9.55 2.38 10.83
C PHE A 168 -9.34 3.52 9.84
N ILE A 169 -8.20 4.21 9.95
CA ILE A 169 -7.75 5.22 8.98
C ILE A 169 -6.56 4.65 8.23
N ALA A 170 -6.76 4.34 6.95
CA ALA A 170 -5.76 3.75 6.06
C ALA A 170 -4.88 4.84 5.41
N ASP A 171 -4.15 5.58 6.22
CA ASP A 171 -3.19 6.61 5.77
C ASP A 171 -1.93 6.57 6.61
N ARG A 172 -0.80 7.01 6.03
CA ARG A 172 0.50 7.14 6.75
C ARG A 172 0.47 8.24 7.81
N ASN A 173 -0.40 9.21 7.65
CA ASN A 173 -0.62 10.29 8.60
C ASN A 173 -2.10 10.41 8.95
N PRO A 174 -2.61 9.60 9.91
CA PRO A 174 -4.02 9.62 10.30
C PRO A 174 -4.50 10.98 10.81
N ASP A 175 -3.65 11.72 11.52
CA ASP A 175 -3.99 13.03 12.09
C ASP A 175 -4.31 14.05 10.99
N GLU A 176 -3.60 14.01 9.88
CA GLU A 176 -3.88 14.86 8.71
C GLU A 176 -5.26 14.55 8.11
N VAL A 177 -5.63 13.29 8.03
CA VAL A 177 -6.96 12.87 7.52
C VAL A 177 -8.06 13.42 8.44
N ILE A 178 -7.89 13.31 9.75
CA ILE A 178 -8.83 13.83 10.76
C ILE A 178 -8.94 15.35 10.65
N LEU A 179 -7.81 16.05 10.55
CA LEU A 179 -7.78 17.50 10.44
C LEU A 179 -8.56 17.99 9.20
N ARG A 180 -8.26 17.42 8.03
CA ARG A 180 -8.94 17.75 6.77
C ARG A 180 -10.43 17.44 6.79
N ALA A 181 -10.84 16.34 7.43
CA ALA A 181 -12.25 16.02 7.58
C ALA A 181 -12.97 17.08 8.45
N LYS A 182 -12.36 17.55 9.55
CA LYS A 182 -12.89 18.62 10.40
C LYS A 182 -12.97 19.97 9.67
N GLU A 183 -11.96 20.32 8.87
CA GLU A 183 -11.98 21.54 8.05
C GLU A 183 -13.12 21.52 7.03
N ALA A 184 -13.44 20.36 6.48
CA ALA A 184 -14.54 20.20 5.52
C ALA A 184 -15.94 20.32 6.16
N GLU A 185 -16.08 20.10 7.48
CA GLU A 185 -17.33 20.33 8.23
C GLU A 185 -17.64 21.82 8.47
N SER A 186 -16.62 22.69 8.34
CA SER A 186 -16.71 24.10 8.76
C SER A 186 -17.20 25.06 7.65
N ILE A 187 -17.77 24.52 6.56
CA ILE A 187 -18.27 25.30 5.42
C ILE A 187 -19.84 25.17 5.35
#